data_5042d7e5f8020c91f81c4e8ba491b1e6
#
_entry.id   5042d7e5f8020c91f81c4e8ba491b1e6
#
_cell.length_a   1.000
_cell.length_b   1.000
_cell.length_c   1.000
_cell.angle_alpha   90.00
_cell.angle_beta   90.00
_cell.angle_gamma   90.00
#
_symmetry.space_group_name_H-M   'P 1'
#
loop_
_entity.id
_entity.type
_entity.pdbx_description
1 polymer ?
#
loop_
_entity_poly.entity_id
_entity_poly.type
_entity_poly.pdbx_seq_one_letter_code
_entity_poly.pdbx_strand_id
1 'polypeptide(L)'
;MKTALVRLTTLAAMLTLLTSAAVAQDKQDKSSEAPFAYAAPAFIKELDTRFPAQPPVPPSPPRYGGVLHFPAVIRAFDPTVGYRPELALVWDTLTEWEATWYFPEVQRTPLIRKTLVTDWQMQNPSVWILKLRQGVKFHNRPPVNGREMVAEDVKYSYELLRDKAQYSTRAALVKTITVLDKYTVRFDLSMPDPKFYLNIVDSLSPVIVPREAVEAPGGLAQNPIGTGAFMLKEFSPGDGALLVKNPDYYLKDKEGRSLPYVDAVRLYFTKDAATETALFRSKQVDVMRVSTLDQLYALMKTVPDLTLYRVPSFGWGDYGISMALDKAPFKDVRVRQALSMAINRDIVSEVINKGDAALYGPFPWALAGYTKRADYSYANLGPNYQYNAAEAKRLLAAAGYPNGFDVELEWAEFQGWTYGDFAQLVARFYGDIGVRVKLKQLETSTWLAKVTGVQPFNQLLAAASPIGAGPSFMDWAYLRYHGSFPRTMNREPIQDPKLDDLLTSWRTDPGDKRPQLQRAIWDHLRKNVYRITTIVPPHYRVGQSHVHAGGNPYCWFPGYCSYEAKTAWLTDKAPSRKFDKFAQ
;
A
#
# COMPACT_ATOMS: atom_id res chain seq x y z
N MET A 1 -37.45 19.98 -22.42
CA MET A 1 -37.09 18.58 -22.74
C MET A 1 -35.78 18.09 -22.11
N LYS A 2 -34.73 18.91 -21.93
CA LYS A 2 -33.47 18.48 -21.32
C LYS A 2 -33.55 18.18 -19.81
N THR A 3 -34.44 18.85 -19.07
CA THR A 3 -34.60 18.68 -17.61
C THR A 3 -35.38 17.42 -17.21
N ALA A 4 -36.18 16.86 -18.10
CA ALA A 4 -36.93 15.63 -17.86
C ALA A 4 -36.06 14.37 -18.06
N LEU A 5 -35.06 14.44 -18.94
CA LEU A 5 -34.17 13.30 -19.22
C LEU A 5 -33.18 13.03 -18.09
N VAL A 6 -32.70 14.07 -17.40
CA VAL A 6 -31.79 13.93 -16.24
C VAL A 6 -32.52 13.34 -15.02
N ARG A 7 -33.82 13.62 -14.85
CA ARG A 7 -34.60 13.05 -13.76
C ARG A 7 -34.97 11.58 -13.97
N LEU A 8 -35.09 11.14 -15.23
CA LEU A 8 -35.35 9.71 -15.52
C LEU A 8 -34.10 8.84 -15.35
N THR A 9 -32.92 9.35 -15.65
CA THR A 9 -31.66 8.60 -15.45
C THR A 9 -31.30 8.45 -13.96
N THR A 10 -31.57 9.45 -13.15
CA THR A 10 -31.38 9.35 -11.68
C THR A 10 -32.39 8.45 -11.01
N LEU A 11 -33.62 8.39 -11.52
CA LEU A 11 -34.64 7.48 -10.97
C LEU A 11 -34.37 6.02 -11.35
N ALA A 12 -33.88 5.74 -12.55
CA ALA A 12 -33.49 4.40 -13.00
C ALA A 12 -32.26 3.88 -12.23
N ALA A 13 -31.28 4.72 -11.96
CA ALA A 13 -30.12 4.35 -11.13
C ALA A 13 -30.52 4.11 -9.66
N MET A 14 -31.46 4.88 -9.09
CA MET A 14 -32.00 4.64 -7.77
C MET A 14 -32.84 3.36 -7.68
N LEU A 15 -33.61 3.02 -8.71
CA LEU A 15 -34.40 1.77 -8.74
C LEU A 15 -33.50 0.53 -8.84
N THR A 16 -32.40 0.60 -9.60
CA THR A 16 -31.43 -0.49 -9.72
C THR A 16 -30.67 -0.71 -8.40
N LEU A 17 -30.34 0.37 -7.68
CA LEU A 17 -29.74 0.31 -6.35
C LEU A 17 -30.69 -0.28 -5.29
N LEU A 18 -32.00 0.00 -5.38
CA LEU A 18 -32.99 -0.54 -4.46
C LEU A 18 -33.23 -2.05 -4.66
N THR A 19 -33.18 -2.53 -5.90
CA THR A 19 -33.31 -3.97 -6.19
C THR A 19 -32.08 -4.77 -5.79
N SER A 20 -30.88 -4.23 -5.95
CA SER A 20 -29.65 -4.89 -5.50
C SER A 20 -29.57 -4.94 -3.97
N ALA A 21 -30.03 -3.91 -3.27
CA ALA A 21 -30.07 -3.86 -1.81
C ALA A 21 -31.09 -4.87 -1.22
N ALA A 22 -32.24 -5.03 -1.84
CA ALA A 22 -33.26 -6.02 -1.41
C ALA A 22 -32.77 -7.46 -1.62
N VAL A 23 -32.06 -7.73 -2.72
CA VAL A 23 -31.46 -9.06 -3.00
C VAL A 23 -30.33 -9.38 -2.01
N ALA A 24 -29.56 -8.39 -1.58
CA ALA A 24 -28.50 -8.60 -0.59
C ALA A 24 -29.07 -8.85 0.82
N GLN A 25 -30.18 -8.22 1.16
CA GLN A 25 -30.84 -8.40 2.46
C GLN A 25 -31.52 -9.77 2.58
N ASP A 26 -32.17 -10.25 1.50
CA ASP A 26 -32.78 -11.59 1.44
C ASP A 26 -31.74 -12.72 1.51
N LYS A 27 -30.51 -12.47 1.05
CA LYS A 27 -29.40 -13.42 1.17
C LYS A 27 -28.80 -13.49 2.58
N GLN A 28 -28.83 -12.40 3.34
CA GLN A 28 -28.27 -12.37 4.69
C GLN A 28 -29.14 -13.12 5.70
N ASP A 29 -30.47 -13.10 5.52
CA ASP A 29 -31.40 -13.87 6.36
C ASP A 29 -31.29 -15.39 6.17
N LYS A 30 -30.72 -15.82 5.03
CA LYS A 30 -30.49 -17.24 4.70
C LYS A 30 -29.08 -17.73 5.00
N SER A 31 -28.13 -16.85 5.40
CA SER A 31 -26.71 -17.15 5.49
C SER A 31 -26.16 -17.36 6.89
N SER A 32 -27.01 -17.59 7.91
CA SER A 32 -26.53 -17.82 9.29
C SER A 32 -25.72 -19.12 9.47
N GLU A 33 -25.59 -19.96 8.45
CA GLU A 33 -24.95 -21.29 8.58
C GLU A 33 -23.84 -21.62 7.56
N ALA A 34 -23.43 -20.72 6.65
CA ALA A 34 -22.38 -21.05 5.68
C ALA A 34 -21.17 -20.12 5.76
N PRO A 35 -19.94 -20.66 5.88
CA PRO A 35 -18.73 -19.85 5.74
C PRO A 35 -18.62 -19.38 4.28
N PHE A 36 -18.70 -18.07 4.07
CA PHE A 36 -18.39 -17.35 2.82
C PHE A 36 -18.48 -18.17 1.52
N ALA A 37 -19.63 -18.73 1.21
CA ALA A 37 -19.97 -19.13 -0.15
C ALA A 37 -20.73 -17.97 -0.81
N TYR A 38 -20.10 -16.78 -0.89
CA TYR A 38 -20.58 -15.77 -1.82
C TYR A 38 -20.39 -16.36 -3.21
N ALA A 39 -21.50 -16.66 -3.89
CA ALA A 39 -21.43 -17.08 -5.29
C ALA A 39 -20.87 -15.88 -6.06
N ALA A 40 -19.56 -15.91 -6.28
CA ALA A 40 -18.88 -14.87 -7.05
C ALA A 40 -19.70 -14.60 -8.32
N PRO A 41 -19.96 -13.34 -8.66
CA PRO A 41 -20.62 -12.99 -9.90
C PRO A 41 -20.02 -13.76 -11.07
N ALA A 42 -20.78 -14.09 -12.10
CA ALA A 42 -20.29 -14.86 -13.25
C ALA A 42 -18.99 -14.30 -13.80
N PHE A 43 -18.83 -12.98 -13.76
CA PHE A 43 -17.62 -12.28 -14.13
C PHE A 43 -16.41 -12.62 -13.25
N ILE A 44 -16.58 -12.75 -11.94
CA ILE A 44 -15.49 -13.12 -11.04
C ILE A 44 -15.05 -14.57 -11.29
N LYS A 45 -16.02 -15.48 -11.57
CA LYS A 45 -15.70 -16.85 -11.99
C LYS A 45 -14.96 -16.88 -13.32
N GLU A 46 -15.31 -16.01 -14.26
CA GLU A 46 -14.57 -15.83 -15.52
C GLU A 46 -13.15 -15.34 -15.25
N LEU A 47 -12.96 -14.36 -14.37
CA LEU A 47 -11.63 -13.87 -14.00
C LEU A 47 -10.78 -15.00 -13.39
N ASP A 48 -11.34 -15.77 -12.47
CA ASP A 48 -10.61 -16.87 -11.82
C ASP A 48 -10.26 -17.99 -12.81
N THR A 49 -11.10 -18.23 -13.81
CA THR A 49 -10.87 -19.25 -14.84
C THR A 49 -9.86 -18.78 -15.89
N ARG A 50 -10.01 -17.56 -16.38
CA ARG A 50 -9.18 -16.97 -17.44
C ARG A 50 -7.81 -16.51 -16.94
N PHE A 51 -7.72 -16.06 -15.69
CA PHE A 51 -6.52 -15.52 -15.07
C PHE A 51 -6.29 -16.20 -13.72
N PRO A 52 -5.71 -17.41 -13.71
CA PRO A 52 -5.40 -18.11 -12.47
C PRO A 52 -4.48 -17.26 -11.59
N ALA A 53 -4.59 -17.43 -10.29
CA ALA A 53 -3.89 -16.64 -9.27
C ALA A 53 -2.35 -16.63 -9.38
N GLN A 54 -1.79 -17.52 -10.20
CA GLN A 54 -0.36 -17.53 -10.52
C GLN A 54 -0.19 -17.27 -12.02
N PRO A 55 0.53 -16.19 -12.42
CA PRO A 55 0.91 -16.06 -13.81
C PRO A 55 1.80 -17.25 -14.20
N PRO A 56 1.68 -17.72 -15.44
CA PRO A 56 2.56 -18.77 -15.91
C PRO A 56 4.01 -18.31 -15.76
N VAL A 57 4.85 -19.20 -15.20
CA VAL A 57 6.31 -19.00 -15.21
C VAL A 57 6.71 -18.82 -16.68
N PRO A 58 7.47 -17.77 -17.02
CA PRO A 58 7.89 -17.56 -18.40
C PRO A 58 8.54 -18.85 -18.95
N PRO A 59 8.13 -19.32 -20.11
CA PRO A 59 8.63 -20.59 -20.68
C PRO A 59 10.09 -20.50 -21.19
N SER A 60 10.69 -19.30 -21.14
CA SER A 60 12.01 -19.01 -21.69
C SER A 60 12.88 -18.21 -20.71
N PRO A 61 14.21 -18.36 -20.77
CA PRO A 61 15.11 -17.53 -19.98
C PRO A 61 14.93 -16.05 -20.28
N PRO A 62 15.22 -15.16 -19.32
CA PRO A 62 15.15 -13.72 -19.53
C PRO A 62 16.00 -13.27 -20.72
N ARG A 63 15.50 -12.26 -21.43
CA ARG A 63 16.18 -11.63 -22.56
C ARG A 63 16.71 -10.27 -22.14
N TYR A 64 17.89 -9.93 -22.61
CA TYR A 64 18.43 -8.60 -22.45
C TYR A 64 17.95 -7.69 -23.58
N GLY A 65 17.78 -6.41 -23.24
CA GLY A 65 17.46 -5.36 -24.20
C GLY A 65 16.05 -4.82 -24.11
N GLY A 66 15.83 -3.73 -24.83
CA GLY A 66 14.54 -3.05 -24.94
C GLY A 66 14.26 -2.01 -23.86
N VAL A 67 13.17 -1.29 -24.04
CA VAL A 67 12.72 -0.23 -23.13
C VAL A 67 11.39 -0.61 -22.52
N LEU A 68 11.30 -0.60 -21.21
CA LEU A 68 10.09 -0.86 -20.46
C LEU A 68 9.33 0.44 -20.22
N HIS A 69 8.04 0.46 -20.50
CA HIS A 69 7.22 1.67 -20.49
C HIS A 69 6.13 1.59 -19.41
N PHE A 70 6.10 2.57 -18.48
CA PHE A 70 5.12 2.63 -17.39
C PHE A 70 4.41 3.97 -17.31
N PRO A 71 3.15 4.02 -16.88
CA PRO A 71 2.57 5.22 -16.31
C PRO A 71 3.13 5.46 -14.90
N ALA A 72 3.38 6.71 -14.56
CA ALA A 72 3.93 7.11 -13.27
C ALA A 72 3.36 8.45 -12.79
N VAL A 73 3.49 8.70 -11.50
CA VAL A 73 3.12 9.98 -10.87
C VAL A 73 4.32 10.47 -10.06
N ILE A 74 5.26 11.13 -10.71
CA ILE A 74 6.43 11.70 -10.06
C ILE A 74 6.53 13.20 -10.33
N ARG A 75 6.91 13.97 -9.31
CA ARG A 75 7.09 15.43 -9.43
C ARG A 75 8.56 15.83 -9.48
N ALA A 76 9.41 15.07 -8.87
CA ALA A 76 10.84 15.27 -8.82
C ALA A 76 11.57 13.95 -8.51
N PHE A 77 12.75 13.77 -9.07
CA PHE A 77 13.68 12.72 -8.67
C PHE A 77 14.54 13.21 -7.49
N ASP A 78 13.89 13.36 -6.33
CA ASP A 78 14.54 13.81 -5.11
C ASP A 78 13.93 13.13 -3.88
N PRO A 79 14.64 12.22 -3.22
CA PRO A 79 14.16 11.53 -2.04
C PRO A 79 14.03 12.45 -0.81
N THR A 80 14.59 13.65 -0.83
CA THR A 80 14.50 14.59 0.31
C THR A 80 13.16 15.33 0.37
N VAL A 81 12.45 15.45 -0.76
CA VAL A 81 11.17 16.19 -0.84
C VAL A 81 9.94 15.29 -0.84
N GLY A 82 10.09 14.00 -1.09
CA GLY A 82 8.98 13.06 -1.03
C GLY A 82 9.35 11.68 -1.56
N TYR A 83 8.95 10.65 -0.84
CA TYR A 83 9.10 9.29 -1.33
C TYR A 83 8.13 9.03 -2.50
N ARG A 84 8.67 8.44 -3.55
CA ARG A 84 7.91 7.87 -4.67
C ARG A 84 8.54 6.53 -5.05
N PRO A 85 7.73 5.54 -5.39
CA PRO A 85 8.22 4.22 -5.76
C PRO A 85 9.28 4.23 -6.86
N GLU A 86 9.13 5.10 -7.82
CA GLU A 86 10.02 5.23 -8.97
C GLU A 86 11.45 5.65 -8.58
N LEU A 87 11.61 6.25 -7.39
CA LEU A 87 12.95 6.61 -6.88
C LEU A 87 13.82 5.37 -6.63
N ALA A 88 13.21 4.22 -6.36
CA ALA A 88 13.94 2.96 -6.20
C ALA A 88 14.59 2.43 -7.50
N LEU A 89 14.30 3.04 -8.64
CA LEU A 89 15.05 2.78 -9.88
C LEU A 89 16.46 3.38 -9.82
N VAL A 90 16.61 4.52 -9.10
CA VAL A 90 17.85 5.31 -9.02
C VAL A 90 18.61 5.04 -7.72
N TRP A 91 17.92 4.83 -6.61
CA TRP A 91 18.53 4.65 -5.28
C TRP A 91 18.13 3.32 -4.66
N ASP A 92 19.10 2.59 -4.15
CA ASP A 92 18.83 1.40 -3.35
C ASP A 92 18.68 1.76 -1.86
N THR A 93 17.91 0.94 -1.15
CA THR A 93 17.89 0.84 0.31
C THR A 93 18.89 -0.21 0.78
N LEU A 94 19.11 -0.32 2.09
CA LEU A 94 20.04 -1.31 2.66
C LEU A 94 19.68 -2.75 2.31
N THR A 95 18.40 -3.04 2.26
CA THR A 95 17.84 -4.32 1.82
C THR A 95 16.53 -4.07 1.06
N GLU A 96 16.05 -5.04 0.29
CA GLU A 96 14.76 -4.96 -0.39
C GLU A 96 13.94 -6.23 -0.19
N TRP A 97 12.64 -6.16 -0.44
CA TRP A 97 11.78 -7.34 -0.40
C TRP A 97 12.06 -8.22 -1.62
N GLU A 98 12.24 -9.50 -1.34
CA GLU A 98 12.21 -10.48 -2.42
C GLU A 98 10.77 -10.72 -2.84
N ALA A 99 10.54 -10.75 -4.14
CA ALA A 99 9.24 -10.76 -4.78
C ALA A 99 8.27 -11.90 -4.36
N THR A 100 8.78 -12.91 -3.71
CA THR A 100 8.04 -14.15 -3.36
C THR A 100 7.17 -14.03 -2.11
N TRP A 101 7.28 -12.97 -1.30
CA TRP A 101 6.55 -12.90 -0.04
C TRP A 101 5.06 -12.57 -0.17
N TYR A 102 4.59 -12.23 -1.36
CA TYR A 102 3.20 -11.88 -1.64
C TYR A 102 2.23 -13.06 -1.69
N PHE A 103 2.69 -14.27 -1.41
CA PHE A 103 1.83 -15.45 -1.27
C PHE A 103 1.76 -15.88 0.20
N PRO A 104 0.90 -15.25 1.03
CA PRO A 104 0.77 -15.60 2.45
C PRO A 104 0.31 -17.04 2.67
N GLU A 105 -0.29 -17.66 1.67
CA GLU A 105 -0.68 -19.08 1.72
C GLU A 105 0.51 -20.04 1.50
N VAL A 106 1.58 -19.55 0.87
CA VAL A 106 2.75 -20.38 0.49
C VAL A 106 3.98 -20.09 1.34
N GLN A 107 4.17 -18.83 1.79
CA GLN A 107 5.35 -18.48 2.58
C GLN A 107 5.00 -17.62 3.81
N ARG A 108 5.31 -18.16 4.98
CA ARG A 108 5.07 -17.53 6.29
C ARG A 108 6.14 -16.52 6.71
N THR A 109 7.26 -16.44 6.00
CA THR A 109 8.38 -15.54 6.32
C THR A 109 8.70 -14.70 5.10
N PRO A 110 8.67 -13.36 5.22
CA PRO A 110 9.07 -12.49 4.13
C PRO A 110 10.54 -12.75 3.78
N LEU A 111 10.81 -12.97 2.50
CA LEU A 111 12.17 -13.09 2.01
C LEU A 111 12.76 -11.70 1.82
N ILE A 112 13.90 -11.48 2.46
CA ILE A 112 14.65 -10.23 2.37
C ILE A 112 15.84 -10.45 1.45
N ARG A 113 15.90 -9.65 0.40
CA ARG A 113 17.07 -9.57 -0.43
C ARG A 113 18.10 -8.62 0.18
N LYS A 114 19.28 -9.13 0.40
CA LYS A 114 20.44 -8.35 0.81
C LYS A 114 20.96 -7.55 -0.39
N THR A 115 20.67 -6.26 -0.43
CA THR A 115 21.15 -5.33 -1.47
C THR A 115 22.49 -4.73 -1.06
N LEU A 116 22.49 -3.59 -0.40
CA LEU A 116 23.68 -2.90 0.08
C LEU A 116 24.27 -3.53 1.34
N VAL A 117 23.46 -4.28 2.11
CA VAL A 117 23.90 -5.06 3.27
C VAL A 117 24.11 -6.52 2.85
N THR A 118 25.22 -7.11 3.28
CA THR A 118 25.51 -8.54 3.08
C THR A 118 25.22 -9.38 4.31
N ASP A 119 25.27 -8.77 5.48
CA ASP A 119 24.98 -9.45 6.74
C ASP A 119 24.59 -8.47 7.85
N TRP A 120 23.90 -8.96 8.89
CA TRP A 120 23.57 -8.22 10.10
C TRP A 120 23.64 -9.10 11.33
N GLN A 121 24.00 -8.48 12.44
CA GLN A 121 24.07 -9.12 13.75
C GLN A 121 23.38 -8.25 14.80
N MET A 122 22.45 -8.82 15.51
CA MET A 122 21.88 -8.22 16.72
C MET A 122 22.80 -8.50 17.91
N GLN A 123 23.44 -7.47 18.45
CA GLN A 123 24.21 -7.59 19.70
C GLN A 123 23.28 -7.66 20.91
N ASN A 124 22.25 -6.84 20.89
CA ASN A 124 21.09 -6.87 21.78
C ASN A 124 19.90 -6.19 21.06
N PRO A 125 18.68 -6.24 21.59
CA PRO A 125 17.51 -5.69 20.89
C PRO A 125 17.59 -4.20 20.52
N SER A 126 18.49 -3.44 21.14
CA SER A 126 18.69 -2.01 20.82
C SER A 126 19.97 -1.74 20.01
N VAL A 127 20.78 -2.76 19.69
CA VAL A 127 22.06 -2.58 19.00
C VAL A 127 22.24 -3.59 17.89
N TRP A 128 22.42 -3.07 16.68
CA TRP A 128 22.62 -3.87 15.48
C TRP A 128 23.90 -3.48 14.75
N ILE A 129 24.63 -4.49 14.27
CA ILE A 129 25.80 -4.33 13.42
C ILE A 129 25.44 -4.78 12.01
N LEU A 130 25.66 -3.95 11.01
CA LEU A 130 25.38 -4.24 9.60
C LEU A 130 26.70 -4.26 8.82
N LYS A 131 26.89 -5.32 8.02
CA LYS A 131 28.01 -5.46 7.10
C LYS A 131 27.57 -5.02 5.71
N LEU A 132 28.29 -4.08 5.11
CA LEU A 132 27.97 -3.54 3.78
C LEU A 132 28.62 -4.37 2.67
N ARG A 133 27.99 -4.37 1.51
CA ARG A 133 28.54 -4.95 0.28
C ARG A 133 29.70 -4.10 -0.21
N GLN A 134 30.83 -4.73 -0.46
CA GLN A 134 32.00 -4.08 -1.03
C GLN A 134 31.86 -3.95 -2.55
N GLY A 135 32.51 -2.95 -3.16
CA GLY A 135 32.55 -2.72 -4.60
C GLY A 135 31.27 -2.14 -5.19
N VAL A 136 30.27 -1.75 -4.36
CA VAL A 136 29.08 -1.05 -4.84
C VAL A 136 29.46 0.38 -5.21
N LYS A 137 29.20 0.78 -6.46
CA LYS A 137 29.48 2.12 -6.96
C LYS A 137 28.23 2.96 -7.07
N PHE A 138 28.35 4.23 -6.75
CA PHE A 138 27.39 5.22 -7.21
C PHE A 138 27.44 5.37 -8.72
N HIS A 139 26.38 5.90 -9.33
CA HIS A 139 26.35 6.18 -10.75
C HIS A 139 27.57 7.01 -11.19
N ASN A 140 28.19 6.63 -12.30
CA ASN A 140 29.37 7.33 -12.85
C ASN A 140 28.96 8.63 -13.54
N ARG A 141 28.67 9.65 -12.73
CA ARG A 141 28.28 11.01 -13.12
C ARG A 141 28.88 12.03 -12.16
N PRO A 142 29.28 13.22 -12.67
CA PRO A 142 29.65 14.32 -11.78
C PRO A 142 28.47 14.70 -10.84
N PRO A 143 28.75 15.10 -9.61
CA PRO A 143 30.08 15.29 -8.99
C PRO A 143 30.66 14.01 -8.37
N VAL A 144 29.94 12.87 -8.36
CA VAL A 144 30.31 11.64 -7.63
C VAL A 144 31.29 10.75 -8.40
N ASN A 145 31.20 10.74 -9.75
CA ASN A 145 32.12 10.07 -10.67
C ASN A 145 32.32 8.57 -10.37
N GLY A 146 31.30 7.85 -10.00
CA GLY A 146 31.35 6.40 -9.83
C GLY A 146 32.16 5.92 -8.64
N ARG A 147 32.40 6.76 -7.62
CA ARG A 147 33.09 6.29 -6.42
C ARG A 147 32.31 5.20 -5.69
N GLU A 148 33.04 4.39 -4.95
CA GLU A 148 32.46 3.33 -4.15
C GLU A 148 31.62 3.89 -2.98
N MET A 149 30.48 3.26 -2.70
CA MET A 149 29.65 3.50 -1.52
C MET A 149 30.32 2.87 -0.29
N VAL A 150 30.38 3.62 0.80
CA VAL A 150 30.99 3.22 2.06
C VAL A 150 30.08 3.49 3.27
N ALA A 151 30.52 3.06 4.44
CA ALA A 151 29.73 3.17 5.67
C ALA A 151 29.36 4.62 6.04
N GLU A 152 30.20 5.59 5.71
CA GLU A 152 29.92 7.02 5.93
C GLU A 152 28.71 7.50 5.08
N ASP A 153 28.50 6.93 3.88
CA ASP A 153 27.33 7.28 3.06
C ASP A 153 26.03 6.80 3.71
N VAL A 154 26.05 5.63 4.36
CA VAL A 154 24.89 5.10 5.10
C VAL A 154 24.58 6.01 6.27
N LYS A 155 25.59 6.38 7.08
CA LYS A 155 25.41 7.30 8.20
C LYS A 155 24.85 8.64 7.74
N TYR A 156 25.46 9.25 6.74
CA TYR A 156 25.03 10.53 6.18
C TYR A 156 23.59 10.48 5.68
N SER A 157 23.22 9.44 4.93
CA SER A 157 21.89 9.29 4.36
C SER A 157 20.80 9.19 5.42
N TYR A 158 21.04 8.40 6.47
CA TYR A 158 20.10 8.26 7.57
C TYR A 158 19.98 9.54 8.40
N GLU A 159 21.08 10.25 8.67
CA GLU A 159 21.08 11.54 9.36
C GLU A 159 20.36 12.62 8.55
N LEU A 160 20.58 12.66 7.22
CA LEU A 160 19.90 13.58 6.32
C LEU A 160 18.39 13.32 6.24
N LEU A 161 17.98 12.05 6.15
CA LEU A 161 16.60 11.67 5.86
C LEU A 161 15.75 11.42 7.11
N ARG A 162 16.37 11.23 8.27
CA ARG A 162 15.68 10.92 9.54
C ARG A 162 14.57 11.91 9.87
N ASP A 163 14.83 13.18 9.67
CA ASP A 163 13.91 14.25 10.04
C ASP A 163 12.94 14.64 8.90
N LYS A 164 13.02 13.95 7.76
CA LYS A 164 12.08 14.14 6.65
C LYS A 164 10.81 13.34 6.90
N ALA A 165 9.65 13.97 6.76
CA ALA A 165 8.35 13.42 7.15
C ALA A 165 8.07 12.01 6.57
N GLN A 166 8.46 11.75 5.31
CA GLN A 166 8.23 10.47 4.64
C GLN A 166 9.07 9.31 5.18
N TYR A 167 10.22 9.62 5.81
CA TYR A 167 11.13 8.62 6.38
C TYR A 167 11.12 8.60 7.90
N SER A 168 10.51 9.61 8.54
CA SER A 168 10.57 9.80 9.99
C SER A 168 10.14 8.57 10.78
N THR A 169 9.18 7.82 10.27
CA THR A 169 8.68 6.60 10.92
C THR A 169 9.75 5.54 11.11
N ARG A 170 10.59 5.31 10.09
CA ARG A 170 11.61 4.26 10.08
C ARG A 170 12.93 4.76 10.64
N ALA A 171 13.34 5.91 10.15
CA ALA A 171 14.58 6.52 10.54
C ALA A 171 14.58 6.99 12.01
N ALA A 172 13.42 7.39 12.58
CA ALA A 172 13.29 7.77 13.99
C ALA A 172 13.56 6.63 14.98
N LEU A 173 13.47 5.37 14.55
CA LEU A 173 13.88 4.24 15.36
C LEU A 173 15.40 4.21 15.57
N VAL A 174 16.17 4.82 14.68
CA VAL A 174 17.62 4.87 14.75
C VAL A 174 18.06 6.11 15.53
N LYS A 175 18.57 5.90 16.73
CA LYS A 175 19.07 6.96 17.61
C LYS A 175 20.42 7.50 17.12
N THR A 176 21.37 6.59 16.91
CA THR A 176 22.72 6.94 16.43
C THR A 176 23.24 5.89 15.46
N ILE A 177 24.11 6.32 14.55
CA ILE A 177 24.84 5.44 13.65
C ILE A 177 26.33 5.72 13.85
N THR A 178 27.07 4.66 14.17
CA THR A 178 28.52 4.71 14.32
C THR A 178 29.18 3.91 13.21
N VAL A 179 30.07 4.53 12.47
CA VAL A 179 30.92 3.84 11.50
C VAL A 179 32.04 3.13 12.27
N LEU A 180 32.10 1.81 12.15
CA LEU A 180 33.11 0.98 12.82
C LEU A 180 34.33 0.76 11.93
N ASP A 181 34.09 0.58 10.63
CA ASP A 181 35.12 0.53 9.58
C ASP A 181 34.47 0.91 8.23
N LYS A 182 35.24 0.88 7.13
CA LYS A 182 34.80 1.28 5.79
C LYS A 182 33.48 0.60 5.34
N TYR A 183 33.18 -0.62 5.84
CA TYR A 183 32.05 -1.44 5.41
C TYR A 183 31.22 -1.98 6.58
N THR A 184 31.37 -1.40 7.77
CA THR A 184 30.62 -1.84 8.94
C THR A 184 30.03 -0.65 9.66
N VAL A 185 28.70 -0.69 9.86
CA VAL A 185 27.97 0.31 10.62
C VAL A 185 27.27 -0.31 11.82
N ARG A 186 27.28 0.42 12.92
CA ARG A 186 26.50 0.11 14.13
C ARG A 186 25.30 1.05 14.18
N PHE A 187 24.14 0.47 14.41
CA PHE A 187 22.89 1.17 14.68
C PHE A 187 22.53 1.00 16.16
N ASP A 188 22.42 2.10 16.87
CA ASP A 188 21.84 2.15 18.21
C ASP A 188 20.40 2.66 18.09
N LEU A 189 19.44 1.89 18.60
CA LEU A 189 18.02 2.18 18.45
C LEU A 189 17.49 3.00 19.62
N SER A 190 16.49 3.83 19.38
CA SER A 190 15.79 4.62 20.40
C SER A 190 14.95 3.76 21.35
N MET A 191 14.59 2.55 20.92
CA MET A 191 13.89 1.54 21.71
C MET A 191 14.26 0.14 21.23
N PRO A 192 14.12 -0.90 22.08
CA PRO A 192 14.43 -2.28 21.68
C PRO A 192 13.59 -2.74 20.50
N ASP A 193 14.22 -3.31 19.49
CA ASP A 193 13.56 -3.92 18.33
C ASP A 193 14.34 -5.15 17.86
N PRO A 194 13.97 -6.36 18.31
CA PRO A 194 14.65 -7.60 17.93
C PRO A 194 14.40 -8.00 16.45
N LYS A 195 13.61 -7.23 15.71
CA LYS A 195 13.36 -7.42 14.27
C LYS A 195 13.68 -6.17 13.46
N PHE A 196 14.57 -5.34 13.92
CA PHE A 196 14.99 -4.12 13.23
C PHE A 196 15.41 -4.38 11.77
N TYR A 197 15.95 -5.56 11.48
CA TYR A 197 16.26 -5.95 10.10
C TYR A 197 15.06 -5.86 9.16
N LEU A 198 13.81 -5.96 9.65
CA LEU A 198 12.60 -5.73 8.87
C LEU A 198 12.34 -4.24 8.60
N ASN A 199 12.88 -3.36 9.44
CA ASN A 199 12.68 -1.91 9.31
C ASN A 199 13.65 -1.26 8.32
N ILE A 200 14.74 -1.93 7.97
CA ILE A 200 15.70 -1.46 6.96
C ILE A 200 15.38 -1.98 5.55
N VAL A 201 14.36 -2.82 5.40
CA VAL A 201 13.97 -3.46 4.12
C VAL A 201 12.93 -2.66 3.37
N ASP A 202 12.25 -1.75 4.01
CA ASP A 202 11.09 -1.08 3.45
C ASP A 202 11.48 0.04 2.49
N SER A 203 10.62 0.23 1.51
CA SER A 203 10.63 1.37 0.61
C SER A 203 10.51 2.73 1.31
N LEU A 204 10.03 2.76 2.56
CA LEU A 204 10.05 3.95 3.43
C LEU A 204 11.32 4.04 4.29
N SER A 205 12.25 3.09 4.15
CA SER A 205 13.58 3.21 4.73
C SER A 205 14.40 4.24 3.96
N PRO A 206 15.35 4.93 4.62
CA PRO A 206 16.23 5.85 3.92
C PRO A 206 16.97 5.18 2.77
N VAL A 207 16.88 5.77 1.60
CA VAL A 207 17.72 5.40 0.46
C VAL A 207 19.14 5.94 0.68
N ILE A 208 20.14 5.30 0.08
CA ILE A 208 21.52 5.73 0.25
C ILE A 208 21.91 6.73 -0.83
N VAL A 209 22.31 7.92 -0.41
CA VAL A 209 22.64 9.06 -1.26
C VAL A 209 24.08 9.52 -1.03
N PRO A 210 24.81 9.92 -2.08
CA PRO A 210 26.16 10.46 -1.93
C PRO A 210 26.08 11.94 -1.52
N ARG A 211 26.89 12.32 -0.52
CA ARG A 211 26.94 13.68 0.01
C ARG A 211 27.20 14.72 -1.08
N GLU A 212 28.11 14.42 -1.99
CA GLU A 212 28.52 15.30 -3.07
C GLU A 212 27.35 15.70 -3.99
N ALA A 213 26.41 14.77 -4.25
CA ALA A 213 25.25 15.06 -5.07
C ALA A 213 24.20 15.88 -4.30
N VAL A 214 24.10 15.68 -2.98
CA VAL A 214 23.20 16.46 -2.10
C VAL A 214 23.67 17.90 -1.99
N GLU A 215 24.99 18.12 -1.81
CA GLU A 215 25.61 19.42 -1.60
C GLU A 215 25.91 20.17 -2.91
N ALA A 216 25.83 19.50 -4.05
CA ALA A 216 26.00 20.13 -5.36
C ALA A 216 24.87 21.13 -5.67
N PRO A 217 25.11 22.12 -6.53
CA PRO A 217 24.07 23.04 -6.98
C PRO A 217 22.84 22.30 -7.49
N GLY A 218 21.65 22.68 -6.97
CA GLY A 218 20.37 22.04 -7.29
C GLY A 218 20.09 20.72 -6.57
N GLY A 219 21.01 20.24 -5.71
CA GLY A 219 20.84 19.05 -4.90
C GLY A 219 20.49 17.78 -5.71
N LEU A 220 19.84 16.83 -5.07
CA LEU A 220 19.43 15.58 -5.71
C LEU A 220 18.40 15.78 -6.84
N ALA A 221 17.63 16.86 -6.83
CA ALA A 221 16.67 17.15 -7.89
C ALA A 221 17.34 17.37 -9.25
N GLN A 222 18.56 17.95 -9.27
CA GLN A 222 19.36 18.15 -10.48
C GLN A 222 20.47 17.10 -10.64
N ASN A 223 20.87 16.46 -9.54
CA ASN A 223 21.91 15.43 -9.51
C ASN A 223 21.37 14.11 -8.95
N PRO A 224 20.43 13.45 -9.64
CA PRO A 224 19.81 12.21 -9.16
C PRO A 224 20.79 11.04 -9.31
N ILE A 225 21.73 10.95 -8.37
CA ILE A 225 22.81 9.97 -8.35
C ILE A 225 22.60 9.02 -7.18
N GLY A 226 22.51 7.73 -7.46
CA GLY A 226 22.36 6.66 -6.49
C GLY A 226 23.19 5.44 -6.86
N THR A 227 22.90 4.31 -6.22
CA THR A 227 23.51 3.00 -6.50
C THR A 227 22.61 2.11 -7.35
N GLY A 228 21.42 2.60 -7.72
CA GLY A 228 20.35 1.83 -8.33
C GLY A 228 20.63 1.30 -9.73
N ALA A 229 19.73 0.45 -10.21
CA ALA A 229 19.87 -0.24 -11.49
C ALA A 229 19.73 0.67 -12.71
N PHE A 230 19.16 1.86 -12.54
CA PHE A 230 18.94 2.81 -13.64
C PHE A 230 19.41 4.21 -13.25
N MET A 231 19.91 4.92 -14.27
CA MET A 231 20.37 6.30 -14.18
C MET A 231 19.38 7.21 -14.91
N LEU A 232 18.97 8.32 -14.30
CA LEU A 232 18.10 9.29 -14.97
C LEU A 232 18.83 9.93 -16.15
N LYS A 233 18.33 9.77 -17.37
CA LYS A 233 18.84 10.38 -18.61
C LYS A 233 18.10 11.66 -18.96
N GLU A 234 16.77 11.63 -18.88
CA GLU A 234 15.91 12.75 -19.23
C GLU A 234 14.76 12.88 -18.21
N PHE A 235 14.42 14.11 -17.89
CA PHE A 235 13.27 14.41 -17.05
C PHE A 235 12.56 15.66 -17.56
N SER A 236 11.28 15.51 -17.89
CA SER A 236 10.38 16.59 -18.30
C SER A 236 9.21 16.65 -17.35
N PRO A 237 9.13 17.63 -16.44
CA PRO A 237 7.99 17.80 -15.55
C PRO A 237 6.67 17.84 -16.33
N GLY A 238 5.72 16.98 -15.97
CA GLY A 238 4.41 16.87 -16.62
C GLY A 238 4.34 15.99 -17.86
N ASP A 239 5.48 15.53 -18.43
CA ASP A 239 5.52 14.60 -19.56
C ASP A 239 6.03 13.22 -19.14
N GLY A 240 7.25 13.16 -18.58
CA GLY A 240 7.81 11.89 -18.18
C GLY A 240 9.32 11.90 -17.90
N ALA A 241 9.87 10.70 -17.78
CA ALA A 241 11.29 10.50 -17.57
C ALA A 241 11.82 9.31 -18.37
N LEU A 242 13.08 9.38 -18.78
CA LEU A 242 13.83 8.27 -19.35
C LEU A 242 14.99 7.92 -18.43
N LEU A 243 15.01 6.67 -17.99
CA LEU A 243 16.09 6.13 -17.18
C LEU A 243 16.79 5.04 -17.99
N VAL A 244 18.13 5.09 -18.03
CA VAL A 244 18.95 4.11 -18.75
C VAL A 244 19.65 3.17 -17.77
N LYS A 245 19.95 1.98 -18.22
CA LYS A 245 20.64 0.95 -17.45
C LYS A 245 21.95 1.49 -16.86
N ASN A 246 22.18 1.19 -15.59
CA ASN A 246 23.47 1.38 -14.94
C ASN A 246 24.41 0.22 -15.32
N PRO A 247 25.48 0.44 -16.09
CA PRO A 247 26.40 -0.62 -16.51
C PRO A 247 27.18 -1.22 -15.34
N ASP A 248 27.37 -0.47 -14.25
CA ASP A 248 28.09 -0.89 -13.05
C ASP A 248 27.16 -1.46 -11.97
N TYR A 249 25.90 -1.81 -12.30
CA TYR A 249 24.98 -2.33 -11.31
C TYR A 249 25.44 -3.68 -10.76
N TYR A 250 25.48 -3.80 -9.45
CA TYR A 250 26.15 -4.88 -8.74
C TYR A 250 25.32 -6.15 -8.54
N LEU A 251 23.98 -6.06 -8.61
CA LEU A 251 23.12 -7.23 -8.37
C LEU A 251 23.05 -8.14 -9.59
N LYS A 252 22.97 -9.44 -9.26
CA LYS A 252 22.71 -10.52 -10.21
C LYS A 252 21.43 -11.27 -9.79
N ASP A 253 20.84 -11.95 -10.73
CA ASP A 253 19.76 -12.89 -10.41
C ASP A 253 20.30 -14.16 -9.74
N LYS A 254 19.39 -15.09 -9.40
CA LYS A 254 19.75 -16.34 -8.73
C LYS A 254 20.59 -17.30 -9.60
N GLU A 255 20.57 -17.09 -10.91
CA GLU A 255 21.38 -17.84 -11.88
C GLU A 255 22.70 -17.15 -12.21
N GLY A 256 23.01 -16.03 -11.54
CA GLY A 256 24.27 -15.27 -11.72
C GLY A 256 24.28 -14.31 -12.91
N ARG A 257 23.14 -14.07 -13.58
CA ARG A 257 23.02 -13.13 -14.70
C ARG A 257 22.92 -11.70 -14.19
N SER A 258 23.60 -10.77 -14.86
CA SER A 258 23.61 -9.35 -14.47
C SER A 258 22.23 -8.70 -14.64
N LEU A 259 21.87 -7.84 -13.69
CA LEU A 259 20.66 -7.02 -13.75
C LEU A 259 21.02 -5.57 -14.11
N PRO A 260 20.06 -4.77 -14.60
CA PRO A 260 18.73 -5.14 -15.08
C PRO A 260 18.78 -5.81 -16.47
N TYR A 261 17.70 -6.48 -16.86
CA TYR A 261 17.61 -7.10 -18.18
C TYR A 261 17.30 -6.08 -19.28
N VAL A 262 16.39 -5.13 -19.03
CA VAL A 262 16.05 -4.07 -19.99
C VAL A 262 17.14 -2.99 -20.04
N ASP A 263 17.28 -2.33 -21.19
CA ASP A 263 18.26 -1.26 -21.38
C ASP A 263 17.80 0.07 -20.80
N ALA A 264 16.49 0.28 -20.72
CA ALA A 264 15.92 1.53 -20.21
C ALA A 264 14.51 1.34 -19.67
N VAL A 265 14.07 2.34 -18.89
CA VAL A 265 12.71 2.52 -18.42
C VAL A 265 12.21 3.90 -18.84
N ARG A 266 11.09 3.96 -19.57
CA ARG A 266 10.38 5.19 -19.88
C ARG A 266 9.17 5.34 -18.95
N LEU A 267 9.12 6.43 -18.21
CA LEU A 267 7.98 6.80 -17.37
C LEU A 267 7.13 7.84 -18.10
N TYR A 268 5.80 7.64 -18.10
CA TYR A 268 4.80 8.58 -18.60
C TYR A 268 4.05 9.19 -17.43
N PHE A 269 4.09 10.51 -17.29
CA PHE A 269 3.38 11.18 -16.21
C PHE A 269 1.94 11.41 -16.61
N THR A 270 1.06 10.57 -16.09
CA THR A 270 -0.36 10.60 -16.38
C THR A 270 -1.13 11.34 -15.28
N LYS A 271 -2.19 12.04 -15.67
CA LYS A 271 -3.02 12.81 -14.74
C LYS A 271 -4.30 12.08 -14.35
N ASP A 272 -4.71 11.11 -15.15
CA ASP A 272 -5.99 10.43 -14.99
C ASP A 272 -5.99 9.00 -15.59
N ALA A 273 -6.94 8.19 -15.14
CA ALA A 273 -7.08 6.79 -15.55
C ALA A 273 -7.51 6.61 -17.02
N ALA A 274 -8.17 7.61 -17.62
CA ALA A 274 -8.58 7.52 -19.02
C ALA A 274 -7.36 7.64 -19.95
N THR A 275 -6.45 8.57 -19.63
CA THR A 275 -5.16 8.72 -20.31
C THR A 275 -4.33 7.44 -20.19
N GLU A 276 -4.21 6.85 -19.00
CA GLU A 276 -3.50 5.59 -18.80
C GLU A 276 -4.11 4.46 -19.63
N THR A 277 -5.43 4.38 -19.66
CA THR A 277 -6.17 3.38 -20.47
C THR A 277 -5.90 3.55 -21.97
N ALA A 278 -5.86 4.79 -22.48
CA ALA A 278 -5.56 5.08 -23.87
C ALA A 278 -4.12 4.68 -24.24
N LEU A 279 -3.15 5.02 -23.38
CA LEU A 279 -1.74 4.62 -23.56
C LEU A 279 -1.57 3.09 -23.54
N PHE A 280 -2.30 2.38 -22.70
CA PHE A 280 -2.25 0.92 -22.66
C PHE A 280 -2.87 0.30 -23.91
N ARG A 281 -4.05 0.75 -24.34
CA ARG A 281 -4.71 0.27 -25.55
C ARG A 281 -3.88 0.49 -26.81
N SER A 282 -3.19 1.63 -26.88
CA SER A 282 -2.28 1.95 -28.00
C SER A 282 -0.90 1.29 -27.88
N LYS A 283 -0.70 0.43 -26.89
CA LYS A 283 0.57 -0.26 -26.59
C LYS A 283 1.75 0.70 -26.33
N GLN A 284 1.49 1.94 -25.91
CA GLN A 284 2.53 2.89 -25.53
C GLN A 284 3.05 2.66 -24.12
N VAL A 285 2.27 2.02 -23.25
CA VAL A 285 2.73 1.53 -21.94
C VAL A 285 2.56 0.02 -21.86
N ASP A 286 3.46 -0.61 -21.15
CA ASP A 286 3.57 -2.06 -21.02
C ASP A 286 2.73 -2.63 -19.89
N VAL A 287 2.53 -1.84 -18.86
CA VAL A 287 1.77 -2.20 -17.68
C VAL A 287 0.96 -1.00 -17.21
N MET A 288 -0.18 -1.25 -16.61
CA MET A 288 -0.96 -0.21 -15.95
C MET A 288 -1.74 -0.76 -14.77
N ARG A 289 -2.14 0.13 -13.90
CA ARG A 289 -3.10 -0.13 -12.85
C ARG A 289 -4.51 -0.01 -13.41
N VAL A 290 -5.40 -0.87 -12.94
CA VAL A 290 -6.84 -0.77 -13.19
C VAL A 290 -7.53 -0.36 -11.90
N SER A 291 -8.27 0.73 -11.93
CA SER A 291 -8.88 1.32 -10.73
C SER A 291 -10.25 0.72 -10.40
N THR A 292 -10.98 0.24 -11.41
CA THR A 292 -12.33 -0.32 -11.24
C THR A 292 -12.52 -1.59 -12.06
N LEU A 293 -13.44 -2.44 -11.62
CA LEU A 293 -13.81 -3.64 -12.39
C LEU A 293 -14.42 -3.32 -13.76
N ASP A 294 -15.16 -2.20 -13.89
CA ASP A 294 -15.70 -1.78 -15.18
C ASP A 294 -14.60 -1.40 -16.16
N GLN A 295 -13.56 -0.71 -15.69
CA GLN A 295 -12.37 -0.43 -16.50
C GLN A 295 -11.67 -1.73 -16.93
N LEU A 296 -11.52 -2.69 -16.01
CA LEU A 296 -10.94 -4.00 -16.30
C LEU A 296 -11.74 -4.73 -17.39
N TYR A 297 -13.04 -4.80 -17.22
CA TYR A 297 -13.93 -5.44 -18.17
C TYR A 297 -13.86 -4.81 -19.57
N ALA A 298 -13.82 -3.48 -19.64
CA ALA A 298 -13.65 -2.75 -20.90
C ALA A 298 -12.28 -3.01 -21.56
N LEU A 299 -11.23 -3.15 -20.76
CA LEU A 299 -9.89 -3.51 -21.24
C LEU A 299 -9.85 -4.95 -21.77
N MET A 300 -10.41 -5.91 -21.06
CA MET A 300 -10.46 -7.32 -21.48
C MET A 300 -11.16 -7.51 -22.84
N LYS A 301 -12.14 -6.67 -23.15
CA LYS A 301 -12.82 -6.67 -24.47
C LYS A 301 -11.98 -6.08 -25.59
N THR A 302 -11.15 -5.07 -25.27
CA THR A 302 -10.41 -4.31 -26.30
C THR A 302 -8.95 -4.73 -26.42
N VAL A 303 -8.40 -5.42 -25.41
CA VAL A 303 -7.05 -5.99 -25.39
C VAL A 303 -7.16 -7.44 -24.91
N PRO A 304 -7.59 -8.37 -25.76
CA PRO A 304 -7.95 -9.74 -25.36
C PRO A 304 -6.75 -10.59 -24.91
N ASP A 305 -5.54 -10.20 -25.29
CA ASP A 305 -4.27 -10.87 -24.97
C ASP A 305 -3.54 -10.26 -23.76
N LEU A 306 -4.19 -9.35 -23.01
CA LEU A 306 -3.60 -8.78 -21.80
C LEU A 306 -3.33 -9.87 -20.75
N THR A 307 -2.30 -9.64 -19.95
CA THR A 307 -2.05 -10.40 -18.72
C THR A 307 -2.70 -9.66 -17.54
N LEU A 308 -3.50 -10.36 -16.75
CA LEU A 308 -4.10 -9.80 -15.54
C LEU A 308 -3.41 -10.33 -14.29
N TYR A 309 -3.06 -9.41 -13.41
CA TYR A 309 -2.59 -9.69 -12.07
C TYR A 309 -3.62 -9.15 -11.07
N ARG A 310 -4.34 -10.06 -10.42
CA ARG A 310 -5.29 -9.76 -9.35
C ARG A 310 -4.58 -9.93 -8.02
N VAL A 311 -4.20 -8.83 -7.43
CA VAL A 311 -3.38 -8.80 -6.22
C VAL A 311 -4.27 -8.64 -5.00
N PRO A 312 -4.30 -9.60 -4.07
CA PRO A 312 -4.98 -9.40 -2.81
C PRO A 312 -4.44 -8.16 -2.12
N SER A 313 -5.31 -7.26 -1.71
CA SER A 313 -4.85 -6.04 -1.04
C SER A 313 -4.31 -6.34 0.35
N PHE A 314 -3.14 -5.81 0.64
CA PHE A 314 -2.44 -5.99 1.92
C PHE A 314 -2.71 -4.87 2.91
N GLY A 315 -3.75 -4.06 2.66
CA GLY A 315 -4.14 -3.00 3.56
C GLY A 315 -3.97 -1.59 3.03
N TRP A 316 -3.50 -1.42 1.80
CA TRP A 316 -3.72 -0.18 1.06
C TRP A 316 -5.07 -0.27 0.35
N GLY A 317 -5.92 0.73 0.60
CA GLY A 317 -7.17 0.83 -0.12
C GLY A 317 -8.33 0.08 0.52
N ASP A 318 -8.30 -0.12 1.83
CA ASP A 318 -9.51 -0.50 2.55
C ASP A 318 -10.50 0.66 2.58
N TYR A 319 -11.77 0.32 2.55
CA TYR A 319 -12.85 1.25 2.82
C TYR A 319 -13.15 1.25 4.31
N GLY A 320 -12.74 2.30 5.00
CA GLY A 320 -12.90 2.40 6.44
C GLY A 320 -13.18 3.82 6.91
N ILE A 321 -13.51 3.95 8.19
CA ILE A 321 -13.86 5.22 8.82
C ILE A 321 -13.01 5.40 10.07
N SER A 322 -12.21 6.45 10.08
CA SER A 322 -11.51 6.95 11.26
C SER A 322 -12.45 7.83 12.08
N MET A 323 -12.36 7.75 13.39
CA MET A 323 -13.21 8.48 14.34
C MET A 323 -12.35 9.35 15.26
N ALA A 324 -12.80 10.56 15.58
CA ALA A 324 -12.16 11.46 16.52
C ALA A 324 -12.42 10.97 17.96
N LEU A 325 -11.68 9.95 18.40
CA LEU A 325 -11.91 9.20 19.65
C LEU A 325 -11.78 10.05 20.92
N ASP A 326 -11.13 11.20 20.84
CA ASP A 326 -11.01 12.20 21.93
C ASP A 326 -12.25 13.06 22.09
N LYS A 327 -13.25 12.91 21.22
CA LYS A 327 -14.49 13.70 21.22
C LYS A 327 -15.73 12.85 21.46
N ALA A 328 -16.72 13.42 22.14
CA ALA A 328 -18.07 12.86 22.13
C ALA A 328 -18.66 12.92 20.71
N PRO A 329 -19.44 11.92 20.27
CA PRO A 329 -19.85 10.75 21.04
C PRO A 329 -18.87 9.56 20.97
N PHE A 330 -17.76 9.66 20.21
CA PHE A 330 -16.87 8.54 19.87
C PHE A 330 -15.99 8.04 21.03
N LYS A 331 -15.92 8.76 22.15
CA LYS A 331 -15.30 8.26 23.39
C LYS A 331 -15.99 7.00 23.90
N ASP A 332 -17.31 6.90 23.75
CA ASP A 332 -18.08 5.74 24.21
C ASP A 332 -17.92 4.57 23.23
N VAL A 333 -17.43 3.45 23.74
CA VAL A 333 -17.25 2.23 22.95
C VAL A 333 -18.56 1.71 22.36
N ARG A 334 -19.69 1.90 23.05
CA ARG A 334 -21.02 1.46 22.58
C ARG A 334 -21.43 2.20 21.32
N VAL A 335 -21.09 3.50 21.22
CA VAL A 335 -21.31 4.28 19.99
C VAL A 335 -20.46 3.73 18.84
N ARG A 336 -19.19 3.47 19.08
CA ARG A 336 -18.30 2.91 18.05
C ARG A 336 -18.76 1.55 17.55
N GLN A 337 -19.17 0.67 18.48
CA GLN A 337 -19.75 -0.64 18.16
C GLN A 337 -21.04 -0.49 17.35
N ALA A 338 -21.94 0.39 17.75
CA ALA A 338 -23.18 0.67 17.03
C ALA A 338 -22.94 1.13 15.60
N LEU A 339 -22.04 2.10 15.40
CA LEU A 339 -21.67 2.59 14.07
C LEU A 339 -21.04 1.49 13.20
N SER A 340 -20.27 0.58 13.78
CA SER A 340 -19.71 -0.56 13.04
C SER A 340 -20.77 -1.59 12.64
N MET A 341 -21.70 -1.91 13.56
CA MET A 341 -22.82 -2.84 13.32
C MET A 341 -23.84 -2.28 12.32
N ALA A 342 -23.94 -0.97 12.18
CA ALA A 342 -24.85 -0.33 11.25
C ALA A 342 -24.47 -0.56 9.78
N ILE A 343 -23.21 -0.87 9.48
CA ILE A 343 -22.71 -1.00 8.10
C ILE A 343 -22.89 -2.43 7.59
N ASN A 344 -23.68 -2.58 6.53
CA ASN A 344 -23.75 -3.83 5.78
C ASN A 344 -22.56 -3.95 4.83
N ARG A 345 -21.57 -4.74 5.22
CA ARG A 345 -20.30 -4.91 4.49
C ARG A 345 -20.46 -5.67 3.17
N ASP A 346 -21.48 -6.51 3.06
CA ASP A 346 -21.77 -7.24 1.82
C ASP A 346 -22.32 -6.28 0.77
N ILE A 347 -23.23 -5.36 1.17
CA ILE A 347 -23.70 -4.29 0.27
C ILE A 347 -22.54 -3.36 -0.12
N VAL A 348 -21.67 -3.02 0.82
CA VAL A 348 -20.48 -2.21 0.50
C VAL A 348 -19.60 -2.94 -0.54
N SER A 349 -19.36 -4.24 -0.37
CA SER A 349 -18.60 -5.04 -1.32
C SER A 349 -19.24 -5.07 -2.71
N GLU A 350 -20.57 -5.28 -2.74
CA GLU A 350 -21.33 -5.34 -4.00
C GLU A 350 -21.29 -4.02 -4.76
N VAL A 351 -21.57 -2.92 -4.07
CA VAL A 351 -21.64 -1.59 -4.72
C VAL A 351 -20.26 -1.09 -5.13
N ILE A 352 -19.26 -1.21 -4.24
CA ILE A 352 -17.94 -0.65 -4.48
C ILE A 352 -17.14 -1.51 -5.46
N ASN A 353 -17.22 -2.82 -5.37
CA ASN A 353 -16.37 -3.71 -6.16
C ASN A 353 -17.07 -4.97 -6.67
N LYS A 354 -18.37 -4.89 -6.94
CA LYS A 354 -19.19 -5.98 -7.52
C LYS A 354 -19.01 -7.32 -6.80
N GLY A 355 -18.82 -7.26 -5.48
CA GLY A 355 -18.60 -8.44 -4.63
C GLY A 355 -17.16 -8.96 -4.60
N ASP A 356 -16.24 -8.45 -5.42
CA ASP A 356 -14.85 -8.86 -5.38
C ASP A 356 -14.04 -8.08 -4.34
N ALA A 357 -14.37 -8.27 -3.07
CA ALA A 357 -13.63 -7.70 -1.97
C ALA A 357 -13.59 -8.69 -0.79
N ALA A 358 -12.53 -8.60 0.01
CA ALA A 358 -12.44 -9.35 1.25
C ALA A 358 -12.96 -8.51 2.42
N LEU A 359 -13.48 -9.14 3.45
CA LEU A 359 -13.71 -8.47 4.73
C LEU A 359 -12.38 -7.95 5.29
N TYR A 360 -12.45 -6.80 5.94
CA TYR A 360 -11.30 -6.21 6.57
C TYR A 360 -11.50 -6.12 8.08
N GLY A 361 -10.56 -6.71 8.81
CA GLY A 361 -10.56 -6.72 10.26
C GLY A 361 -9.82 -5.53 10.88
N PRO A 362 -9.50 -5.61 12.17
CA PRO A 362 -8.80 -4.54 12.88
C PRO A 362 -7.45 -4.17 12.27
N PHE A 363 -6.82 -5.12 11.57
CA PHE A 363 -5.58 -4.92 10.82
C PHE A 363 -5.54 -5.84 9.59
N PRO A 364 -4.68 -5.54 8.60
CA PRO A 364 -4.59 -6.32 7.37
C PRO A 364 -4.21 -7.78 7.62
N TRP A 365 -4.95 -8.71 7.00
CA TRP A 365 -4.69 -10.14 7.12
C TRP A 365 -3.32 -10.56 6.58
N ALA A 366 -2.81 -9.82 5.60
CA ALA A 366 -1.53 -10.09 4.97
C ALA A 366 -0.32 -9.63 5.78
N LEU A 367 -0.54 -8.87 6.86
CA LEU A 367 0.55 -8.50 7.73
C LEU A 367 1.02 -9.73 8.52
N ALA A 368 1.97 -10.39 7.92
CA ALA A 368 2.90 -11.25 8.62
C ALA A 368 2.42 -12.60 9.13
N GLY A 369 1.98 -13.49 8.27
CA GLY A 369 2.08 -14.93 8.56
C GLY A 369 1.38 -15.47 9.82
N TYR A 370 0.62 -14.63 10.50
CA TYR A 370 0.01 -14.93 11.79
C TYR A 370 -1.51 -15.04 11.74
N THR A 371 -2.16 -14.35 10.78
CA THR A 371 -3.59 -14.49 10.51
C THR A 371 -3.79 -15.08 9.14
N LYS A 372 -4.66 -16.07 9.02
CA LYS A 372 -5.05 -16.65 7.74
C LYS A 372 -6.22 -15.83 7.17
N ARG A 373 -6.40 -15.80 5.85
CA ARG A 373 -7.56 -15.18 5.20
C ARG A 373 -8.89 -15.71 5.79
N ALA A 374 -8.93 -16.97 6.18
CA ALA A 374 -10.08 -17.59 6.84
C ALA A 374 -10.44 -16.94 8.21
N ASP A 375 -9.48 -16.26 8.86
CA ASP A 375 -9.74 -15.56 10.12
C ASP A 375 -10.58 -14.28 9.91
N TYR A 376 -10.72 -13.81 8.68
CA TYR A 376 -11.53 -12.64 8.29
C TYR A 376 -12.94 -13.05 7.88
N SER A 377 -13.54 -13.95 8.61
CA SER A 377 -14.97 -14.29 8.53
C SER A 377 -15.77 -13.50 9.56
N TYR A 378 -17.06 -13.31 9.34
CA TYR A 378 -17.94 -12.69 10.34
C TYR A 378 -17.91 -13.42 11.69
N ALA A 379 -17.82 -14.75 11.68
CA ALA A 379 -17.72 -15.56 12.89
C ALA A 379 -16.47 -15.20 13.72
N ASN A 380 -15.33 -15.03 13.08
CA ASN A 380 -14.07 -14.71 13.76
C ASN A 380 -13.89 -13.22 14.09
N LEU A 381 -14.44 -12.33 13.26
CA LEU A 381 -14.46 -10.89 13.54
C LEU A 381 -15.42 -10.55 14.67
N GLY A 382 -16.49 -11.34 14.82
CA GLY A 382 -17.47 -11.19 15.89
C GLY A 382 -18.57 -10.18 15.62
N PRO A 383 -19.47 -9.96 16.60
CA PRO A 383 -20.72 -9.24 16.38
C PRO A 383 -20.56 -7.79 15.94
N ASN A 384 -19.48 -7.11 16.35
CA ASN A 384 -19.23 -5.71 15.96
C ASN A 384 -18.99 -5.53 14.45
N TYR A 385 -18.73 -6.61 13.71
CA TYR A 385 -18.50 -6.60 12.26
C TYR A 385 -19.69 -7.10 11.46
N GLN A 386 -20.68 -7.69 12.15
CA GLN A 386 -21.93 -8.16 11.54
C GLN A 386 -22.94 -7.01 11.45
N TYR A 387 -23.67 -6.93 10.35
CA TYR A 387 -24.77 -5.97 10.22
C TYR A 387 -25.90 -6.31 11.18
N ASN A 388 -26.22 -5.36 12.06
CA ASN A 388 -27.34 -5.46 12.99
C ASN A 388 -27.82 -4.06 13.39
N ALA A 389 -28.72 -3.48 12.59
CA ALA A 389 -29.26 -2.15 12.84
C ALA A 389 -30.10 -2.07 14.14
N ALA A 390 -30.76 -3.15 14.52
CA ALA A 390 -31.56 -3.19 15.75
C ALA A 390 -30.66 -3.10 16.99
N GLU A 391 -29.61 -3.90 17.04
CA GLU A 391 -28.62 -3.86 18.14
C GLU A 391 -27.86 -2.53 18.15
N ALA A 392 -27.52 -1.98 16.97
CA ALA A 392 -26.89 -0.66 16.86
C ALA A 392 -27.77 0.43 17.51
N LYS A 393 -29.09 0.45 17.23
CA LYS A 393 -30.03 1.37 17.89
C LYS A 393 -30.05 1.19 19.41
N ARG A 394 -30.07 -0.06 19.88
CA ARG A 394 -30.08 -0.39 21.31
C ARG A 394 -28.80 0.14 21.99
N LEU A 395 -27.64 -0.03 21.36
CA LEU A 395 -26.37 0.47 21.87
C LEU A 395 -26.31 2.00 21.89
N LEU A 396 -26.82 2.68 20.86
CA LEU A 396 -26.93 4.15 20.85
C LEU A 396 -27.82 4.66 21.97
N ALA A 397 -29.00 4.06 22.16
CA ALA A 397 -29.88 4.44 23.24
C ALA A 397 -29.23 4.24 24.63
N ALA A 398 -28.56 3.11 24.84
CA ALA A 398 -27.80 2.83 26.06
C ALA A 398 -26.61 3.80 26.29
N ALA A 399 -26.06 4.37 25.21
CA ALA A 399 -25.03 5.40 25.26
C ALA A 399 -25.57 6.82 25.45
N GLY A 400 -26.88 7.02 25.56
CA GLY A 400 -27.53 8.32 25.74
C GLY A 400 -28.00 8.99 24.45
N TYR A 401 -28.03 8.27 23.33
CA TYR A 401 -28.42 8.77 22.01
C TYR A 401 -29.64 8.02 21.43
N PRO A 402 -30.79 7.95 22.13
CA PRO A 402 -31.95 7.17 21.66
C PRO A 402 -32.53 7.66 20.33
N ASN A 403 -32.34 8.95 20.02
CA ASN A 403 -32.78 9.59 18.77
C ASN A 403 -31.63 9.82 17.79
N GLY A 404 -30.48 9.18 18.00
CA GLY A 404 -29.27 9.40 17.21
C GLY A 404 -28.62 10.77 17.48
N PHE A 405 -27.78 11.21 16.54
CA PHE A 405 -27.05 12.49 16.60
C PHE A 405 -26.64 12.95 15.20
N ASP A 406 -26.20 14.20 15.10
CA ASP A 406 -25.65 14.75 13.86
C ASP A 406 -24.15 14.57 13.82
N VAL A 407 -23.61 14.20 12.64
CA VAL A 407 -22.17 13.97 12.43
C VAL A 407 -21.74 14.41 11.04
N GLU A 408 -20.53 14.97 10.94
CA GLU A 408 -19.86 15.27 9.65
C GLU A 408 -18.96 14.11 9.25
N LEU A 409 -19.07 13.63 8.00
CA LEU A 409 -18.17 12.66 7.38
C LEU A 409 -17.38 13.36 6.27
N GLU A 410 -16.08 13.53 6.50
CA GLU A 410 -15.13 14.08 5.54
C GLU A 410 -14.61 12.99 4.61
N TRP A 411 -14.49 13.29 3.30
CA TRP A 411 -13.98 12.37 2.28
C TRP A 411 -13.38 13.11 1.09
N ALA A 412 -12.62 12.42 0.23
CA ALA A 412 -12.18 12.92 -1.08
C ALA A 412 -12.03 11.77 -2.06
N GLU A 413 -12.13 12.06 -3.36
CA GLU A 413 -11.73 11.12 -4.39
C GLU A 413 -10.20 11.01 -4.45
N PHE A 414 -9.70 9.79 -4.56
CA PHE A 414 -8.27 9.55 -4.55
C PHE A 414 -7.89 8.36 -5.44
N GLN A 415 -7.14 8.60 -6.51
CA GLN A 415 -6.51 7.58 -7.35
C GLN A 415 -7.46 6.44 -7.82
N GLY A 416 -8.70 6.78 -8.17
CA GLY A 416 -9.71 5.82 -8.62
C GLY A 416 -10.43 5.06 -7.50
N TRP A 417 -10.21 5.42 -6.23
CA TRP A 417 -11.00 4.96 -5.11
C TRP A 417 -12.32 5.73 -5.04
N THR A 418 -13.43 5.00 -4.97
CA THR A 418 -14.80 5.56 -4.96
C THR A 418 -15.24 5.89 -3.53
N TYR A 419 -14.48 6.77 -2.84
CA TYR A 419 -14.83 7.17 -1.47
C TYR A 419 -16.14 7.97 -1.41
N GLY A 420 -16.54 8.64 -2.48
CA GLY A 420 -17.84 9.31 -2.57
C GLY A 420 -19.00 8.33 -2.48
N ASP A 421 -18.96 7.24 -3.25
CA ASP A 421 -19.98 6.18 -3.19
C ASP A 421 -20.01 5.51 -1.81
N PHE A 422 -18.83 5.25 -1.25
CA PHE A 422 -18.73 4.71 0.10
C PHE A 422 -19.31 5.65 1.16
N ALA A 423 -19.03 6.94 1.09
CA ALA A 423 -19.55 7.93 2.02
C ALA A 423 -21.09 8.03 1.95
N GLN A 424 -21.67 7.94 0.74
CA GLN A 424 -23.11 7.90 0.56
C GLN A 424 -23.75 6.64 1.17
N LEU A 425 -23.14 5.47 0.97
CA LEU A 425 -23.58 4.22 1.61
C LEU A 425 -23.53 4.33 3.13
N VAL A 426 -22.45 4.87 3.69
CA VAL A 426 -22.32 5.09 5.14
C VAL A 426 -23.40 6.03 5.65
N ALA A 427 -23.66 7.13 4.95
CA ALA A 427 -24.71 8.09 5.33
C ALA A 427 -26.10 7.42 5.37
N ARG A 428 -26.40 6.55 4.40
CA ARG A 428 -27.63 5.76 4.37
C ARG A 428 -27.72 4.82 5.57
N PHE A 429 -26.70 3.97 5.80
CA PHE A 429 -26.71 3.01 6.90
C PHE A 429 -26.80 3.69 8.27
N TYR A 430 -26.15 4.83 8.44
CA TYR A 430 -26.21 5.58 9.68
C TYR A 430 -27.58 6.25 9.86
N GLY A 431 -28.20 6.71 8.78
CA GLY A 431 -29.59 7.20 8.80
C GLY A 431 -30.58 6.14 9.31
N ASP A 432 -30.39 4.88 8.94
CA ASP A 432 -31.24 3.77 9.40
C ASP A 432 -31.20 3.57 10.92
N ILE A 433 -30.16 4.03 11.59
CA ILE A 433 -30.01 3.97 13.05
C ILE A 433 -30.19 5.34 13.75
N GLY A 434 -30.67 6.36 13.01
CA GLY A 434 -30.95 7.71 13.54
C GLY A 434 -29.74 8.66 13.56
N VAL A 435 -28.57 8.23 13.04
CA VAL A 435 -27.40 9.09 12.94
C VAL A 435 -27.44 9.85 11.61
N ARG A 436 -27.54 11.17 11.68
CA ARG A 436 -27.68 12.05 10.52
C ARG A 436 -26.32 12.53 10.05
N VAL A 437 -25.90 12.04 8.89
CA VAL A 437 -24.57 12.31 8.33
C VAL A 437 -24.61 13.50 7.37
N LYS A 438 -23.81 14.52 7.68
CA LYS A 438 -23.49 15.59 6.74
C LYS A 438 -22.23 15.21 5.97
N LEU A 439 -22.35 14.92 4.69
CA LEU A 439 -21.22 14.63 3.83
C LEU A 439 -20.44 15.91 3.49
N LYS A 440 -19.12 15.85 3.61
CA LYS A 440 -18.21 16.96 3.28
C LYS A 440 -17.06 16.45 2.42
N GLN A 441 -17.14 16.78 1.14
CA GLN A 441 -16.04 16.53 0.22
C GLN A 441 -14.91 17.52 0.48
N LEU A 442 -13.69 17.03 0.54
CA LEU A 442 -12.48 17.81 0.69
C LEU A 442 -11.70 17.82 -0.63
N GLU A 443 -10.84 18.80 -0.76
CA GLU A 443 -9.79 18.79 -1.76
C GLU A 443 -8.77 17.68 -1.40
N THR A 444 -8.22 16.99 -2.41
CA THR A 444 -7.39 15.78 -2.21
C THR A 444 -6.16 16.03 -1.34
N SER A 445 -5.51 17.18 -1.46
CA SER A 445 -4.32 17.50 -0.65
C SER A 445 -4.67 17.71 0.83
N THR A 446 -5.80 18.35 1.11
CA THR A 446 -6.33 18.55 2.46
C THR A 446 -6.73 17.20 3.08
N TRP A 447 -7.42 16.36 2.31
CA TRP A 447 -7.78 15.02 2.76
C TRP A 447 -6.53 14.16 3.04
N LEU A 448 -5.52 14.18 2.15
CA LEU A 448 -4.25 13.48 2.36
C LEU A 448 -3.54 13.94 3.64
N ALA A 449 -3.52 15.24 3.92
CA ALA A 449 -2.93 15.75 5.15
C ALA A 449 -3.63 15.21 6.41
N LYS A 450 -4.96 15.04 6.36
CA LYS A 450 -5.73 14.39 7.45
C LYS A 450 -5.49 12.87 7.50
N VAL A 451 -5.46 12.21 6.34
CA VAL A 451 -5.19 10.77 6.22
C VAL A 451 -3.80 10.41 6.71
N THR A 452 -2.82 11.27 6.51
CA THR A 452 -1.44 11.07 6.99
C THR A 452 -1.21 11.60 8.42
N GLY A 453 -2.23 12.19 9.06
CA GLY A 453 -2.15 12.71 10.42
C GLY A 453 -1.45 14.06 10.57
N VAL A 454 -1.05 14.70 9.46
CA VAL A 454 -0.46 16.05 9.46
C VAL A 454 -1.49 17.08 9.95
N GLN A 455 -2.77 16.87 9.63
CA GLN A 455 -3.88 17.69 10.10
C GLN A 455 -4.93 16.81 10.82
N PRO A 456 -5.57 17.32 11.89
CA PRO A 456 -6.68 16.63 12.53
C PRO A 456 -7.93 16.67 11.64
N PHE A 457 -8.79 15.68 11.79
CA PHE A 457 -10.15 15.68 11.24
C PHE A 457 -11.17 15.94 12.36
N ASN A 458 -12.39 16.39 11.97
CA ASN A 458 -13.33 16.90 12.96
C ASN A 458 -14.07 15.81 13.72
N GLN A 459 -14.69 14.84 13.01
CA GLN A 459 -15.56 13.81 13.59
C GLN A 459 -15.31 12.47 12.94
N LEU A 460 -15.67 12.28 11.67
CA LEU A 460 -15.45 11.08 10.88
C LEU A 460 -14.64 11.40 9.63
N LEU A 461 -13.78 10.49 9.23
CA LEU A 461 -13.00 10.56 8.00
C LEU A 461 -13.09 9.23 7.25
N ALA A 462 -13.72 9.23 6.07
CA ALA A 462 -13.68 8.11 5.16
C ALA A 462 -12.31 8.06 4.47
N ALA A 463 -11.56 7.03 4.75
CA ALA A 463 -10.21 6.89 4.24
C ALA A 463 -9.72 5.44 4.30
N ALA A 464 -8.78 5.10 3.42
CA ALA A 464 -7.95 3.93 3.61
C ALA A 464 -7.20 4.01 4.95
N SER A 465 -6.89 2.87 5.51
CA SER A 465 -5.81 2.79 6.47
C SER A 465 -4.51 3.10 5.72
N PRO A 466 -3.82 4.21 5.91
CA PRO A 466 -2.49 4.34 5.35
C PRO A 466 -1.63 3.39 6.15
N ILE A 467 -1.38 2.30 5.56
CA ILE A 467 -0.31 1.45 6.02
C ILE A 467 0.93 2.13 5.47
N GLY A 468 1.67 2.76 6.34
CA GLY A 468 3.07 2.91 6.09
C GLY A 468 3.56 1.49 5.89
N ALA A 469 3.72 1.11 4.65
CA ALA A 469 4.02 -0.22 4.23
C ALA A 469 5.24 -0.74 4.94
N GLY A 470 5.01 -1.66 5.76
CA GLY A 470 6.00 -2.53 6.30
C GLY A 470 5.36 -3.90 6.40
N PRO A 471 6.04 -4.94 6.06
CA PRO A 471 5.54 -6.31 6.20
C PRO A 471 5.51 -6.72 7.67
N SER A 472 5.88 -5.83 8.56
CA SER A 472 5.84 -6.08 9.99
C SER A 472 4.52 -5.57 10.55
N PHE A 473 3.67 -6.51 10.95
CA PHE A 473 2.51 -6.21 11.81
C PHE A 473 2.88 -5.30 12.98
N MET A 474 4.06 -5.48 13.54
CA MET A 474 4.58 -4.73 14.66
C MET A 474 4.63 -3.23 14.38
N ASP A 475 5.25 -2.85 13.27
CA ASP A 475 5.40 -1.44 12.94
C ASP A 475 4.05 -0.81 12.68
N TRP A 476 3.19 -1.51 11.91
CA TRP A 476 1.88 -1.00 11.60
C TRP A 476 1.01 -0.82 12.84
N ALA A 477 0.88 -1.87 13.67
CA ALA A 477 0.00 -1.84 14.84
C ALA A 477 0.55 -0.89 15.92
N TYR A 478 1.86 -0.91 16.15
CA TYR A 478 2.51 -0.06 17.14
C TYR A 478 2.41 1.42 16.74
N LEU A 479 2.79 1.75 15.51
CA LEU A 479 2.74 3.12 14.99
C LEU A 479 1.32 3.69 14.93
N ARG A 480 0.35 2.81 14.66
CA ARG A 480 -1.03 3.25 14.51
C ARG A 480 -1.77 3.37 15.83
N TYR A 481 -1.51 2.48 16.77
CA TYR A 481 -2.36 2.31 17.95
C TYR A 481 -1.67 2.63 19.26
N HIS A 482 -0.36 2.73 19.33
CA HIS A 482 0.35 3.01 20.58
C HIS A 482 0.27 4.51 20.92
N GLY A 483 -0.16 4.82 22.16
CA GLY A 483 -0.43 6.19 22.61
C GLY A 483 0.78 7.11 22.70
N SER A 484 2.02 6.56 22.77
CA SER A 484 3.26 7.38 22.78
C SER A 484 3.66 7.93 21.41
N PHE A 485 3.03 7.46 20.32
CA PHE A 485 3.37 7.96 19.00
C PHE A 485 2.71 9.31 18.70
N PRO A 486 3.42 10.19 17.97
CA PRO A 486 2.85 11.45 17.52
C PRO A 486 1.56 11.23 16.74
N ARG A 487 0.61 12.18 16.81
CA ARG A 487 -0.66 12.14 16.05
C ARG A 487 -0.49 11.94 14.54
N THR A 488 0.66 12.28 13.99
CA THR A 488 1.02 12.02 12.59
C THR A 488 0.94 10.54 12.20
N MET A 489 0.96 9.63 13.16
CA MET A 489 0.85 8.19 12.94
C MET A 489 -0.38 7.59 13.60
N ASN A 490 -0.71 8.05 14.80
CA ASN A 490 -1.93 7.69 15.52
C ASN A 490 -3.03 8.72 15.22
N ARG A 491 -3.73 8.53 14.11
CA ARG A 491 -4.79 9.46 13.67
C ARG A 491 -5.99 9.45 14.56
N GLU A 492 -6.34 8.29 15.04
CA GLU A 492 -7.30 8.13 16.10
C GLU A 492 -6.55 8.37 17.42
N PRO A 493 -6.87 9.41 18.17
CA PRO A 493 -6.16 9.71 19.43
C PRO A 493 -6.53 8.68 20.50
N ILE A 494 -5.91 7.50 20.39
CA ILE A 494 -6.12 6.38 21.30
C ILE A 494 -5.28 6.60 22.56
N GLN A 495 -5.93 6.51 23.69
CA GLN A 495 -5.30 6.46 25.01
C GLN A 495 -5.82 5.20 25.71
N ASP A 496 -5.10 4.11 25.52
CA ASP A 496 -5.45 2.81 26.09
C ASP A 496 -4.18 2.13 26.62
N PRO A 497 -3.88 2.29 27.93
CA PRO A 497 -2.69 1.70 28.54
C PRO A 497 -2.59 0.18 28.36
N LYS A 498 -3.74 -0.52 28.35
CA LYS A 498 -3.75 -1.97 28.13
C LYS A 498 -3.31 -2.35 26.72
N LEU A 499 -3.73 -1.57 25.72
CA LEU A 499 -3.30 -1.78 24.34
C LEU A 499 -1.82 -1.43 24.18
N ASP A 500 -1.37 -0.36 24.81
CA ASP A 500 0.05 0.06 24.82
C ASP A 500 0.94 -1.02 25.42
N ASP A 501 0.54 -1.61 26.54
CA ASP A 501 1.26 -2.73 27.18
C ASP A 501 1.32 -3.97 26.30
N LEU A 502 0.20 -4.33 25.64
CA LEU A 502 0.15 -5.45 24.71
C LEU A 502 1.07 -5.23 23.49
N LEU A 503 1.02 -4.04 22.90
CA LEU A 503 1.85 -3.67 21.75
C LEU A 503 3.34 -3.64 22.12
N THR A 504 3.68 -3.07 23.27
CA THR A 504 5.05 -3.04 23.79
C THR A 504 5.56 -4.44 24.07
N SER A 505 4.76 -5.26 24.76
CA SER A 505 5.11 -6.65 25.05
C SER A 505 5.35 -7.46 23.78
N TRP A 506 4.46 -7.31 22.77
CA TRP A 506 4.63 -7.99 21.51
C TRP A 506 5.88 -7.53 20.74
N ARG A 507 6.20 -6.23 20.82
CA ARG A 507 7.38 -5.65 20.18
C ARG A 507 8.67 -6.17 20.77
N THR A 508 8.74 -6.26 22.08
CA THR A 508 9.96 -6.64 22.83
C THR A 508 10.12 -8.14 22.99
N ASP A 509 9.09 -8.95 22.74
CA ASP A 509 9.16 -10.39 22.85
C ASP A 509 10.12 -10.99 21.81
N PRO A 510 11.03 -11.91 22.21
CA PRO A 510 11.97 -12.54 21.29
C PRO A 510 11.33 -13.51 20.28
N GLY A 511 10.08 -13.92 20.48
CA GLY A 511 9.34 -14.75 19.51
C GLY A 511 8.33 -15.73 20.10
N ASP A 512 8.53 -16.19 21.31
CA ASP A 512 7.77 -17.31 21.88
C ASP A 512 6.31 -16.97 22.22
N LYS A 513 6.08 -15.76 22.72
CA LYS A 513 4.74 -15.29 23.12
C LYS A 513 4.01 -14.49 22.04
N ARG A 514 4.65 -14.22 20.92
CA ARG A 514 4.08 -13.36 19.87
C ARG A 514 2.74 -13.84 19.35
N PRO A 515 2.50 -15.11 19.07
CA PRO A 515 1.18 -15.56 18.61
C PRO A 515 0.06 -15.26 19.62
N GLN A 516 0.33 -15.47 20.93
CA GLN A 516 -0.63 -15.18 21.99
C GLN A 516 -0.85 -13.66 22.15
N LEU A 517 0.21 -12.87 22.15
CA LEU A 517 0.14 -11.42 22.23
C LEU A 517 -0.60 -10.83 21.03
N GLN A 518 -0.34 -11.33 19.83
CA GLN A 518 -1.06 -10.91 18.64
C GLN A 518 -2.55 -11.22 18.73
N ARG A 519 -2.93 -12.41 19.21
CA ARG A 519 -4.33 -12.74 19.45
C ARG A 519 -4.96 -11.81 20.46
N ALA A 520 -4.25 -11.50 21.56
CA ALA A 520 -4.74 -10.57 22.57
C ALA A 520 -4.92 -9.15 22.00
N ILE A 521 -3.99 -8.66 21.17
CA ILE A 521 -4.11 -7.37 20.47
C ILE A 521 -5.31 -7.40 19.51
N TRP A 522 -5.47 -8.46 18.71
CA TRP A 522 -6.60 -8.64 17.82
C TRP A 522 -7.93 -8.56 18.56
N ASP A 523 -8.08 -9.34 19.64
CA ASP A 523 -9.30 -9.38 20.44
C ASP A 523 -9.59 -8.03 21.08
N HIS A 524 -8.55 -7.32 21.53
CA HIS A 524 -8.69 -5.98 22.09
C HIS A 524 -9.16 -4.96 21.04
N LEU A 525 -8.56 -4.95 19.87
CA LEU A 525 -8.91 -4.02 18.80
C LEU A 525 -10.32 -4.26 18.26
N ARG A 526 -10.71 -5.51 18.01
CA ARG A 526 -12.04 -5.84 17.47
C ARG A 526 -13.17 -5.55 18.48
N LYS A 527 -12.89 -5.64 19.79
CA LYS A 527 -13.85 -5.32 20.85
C LYS A 527 -14.07 -3.81 20.99
N ASN A 528 -12.98 -3.03 20.91
CA ASN A 528 -13.01 -1.59 21.18
C ASN A 528 -13.35 -0.73 19.96
N VAL A 529 -13.27 -1.27 18.76
CA VAL A 529 -13.62 -0.60 17.49
C VAL A 529 -13.03 0.82 17.42
N TYR A 530 -11.70 0.94 17.51
CA TYR A 530 -11.04 2.25 17.40
C TYR A 530 -11.15 2.85 16.00
N ARG A 531 -11.32 1.99 15.01
CA ARG A 531 -11.60 2.34 13.62
C ARG A 531 -12.66 1.38 13.08
N ILE A 532 -13.57 1.89 12.27
CA ILE A 532 -14.51 1.05 11.55
C ILE A 532 -13.85 0.62 10.26
N THR A 533 -13.68 -0.69 10.12
CA THR A 533 -13.16 -1.32 8.91
C THR A 533 -14.29 -2.05 8.21
N THR A 534 -14.30 -2.04 6.88
CA THR A 534 -15.37 -2.69 6.12
C THR A 534 -14.83 -3.76 5.19
N ILE A 535 -14.39 -3.37 4.02
CA ILE A 535 -13.88 -4.27 2.98
C ILE A 535 -12.53 -3.79 2.46
N VAL A 536 -11.82 -4.70 1.83
CA VAL A 536 -10.63 -4.40 1.05
C VAL A 536 -10.74 -5.08 -0.32
N PRO A 537 -10.93 -4.32 -1.41
CA PRO A 537 -10.91 -4.88 -2.75
C PRO A 537 -9.51 -5.31 -3.15
N PRO A 538 -9.36 -6.31 -4.02
CA PRO A 538 -8.07 -6.61 -4.61
C PRO A 538 -7.62 -5.47 -5.52
N HIS A 539 -6.32 -5.41 -5.75
CA HIS A 539 -5.75 -4.54 -6.76
C HIS A 539 -5.65 -5.29 -8.09
N TYR A 540 -6.01 -4.60 -9.16
CA TYR A 540 -5.89 -5.13 -10.51
C TYR A 540 -4.75 -4.43 -11.23
N ARG A 541 -3.89 -5.21 -11.84
CA ARG A 541 -2.85 -4.73 -12.73
C ARG A 541 -2.93 -5.50 -14.03
N VAL A 542 -2.74 -4.83 -15.14
CA VAL A 542 -2.69 -5.45 -16.46
C VAL A 542 -1.33 -5.20 -17.10
N GLY A 543 -0.85 -6.20 -17.81
CA GLY A 543 0.36 -6.14 -18.61
C GLY A 543 0.06 -6.49 -20.08
N GLN A 544 0.85 -5.95 -20.99
CA GLN A 544 0.87 -6.40 -22.38
C GLN A 544 1.47 -7.80 -22.46
N SER A 545 1.00 -8.62 -23.39
CA SER A 545 1.44 -10.02 -23.55
C SER A 545 2.92 -10.20 -23.92
N HIS A 546 3.57 -9.14 -24.37
CA HIS A 546 5.01 -9.13 -24.70
C HIS A 546 5.91 -8.82 -23.49
N VAL A 547 5.34 -8.49 -22.33
CA VAL A 547 6.08 -8.17 -21.11
C VAL A 547 6.08 -9.36 -20.17
N HIS A 548 7.26 -9.77 -19.75
CA HIS A 548 7.42 -10.65 -18.61
C HIS A 548 7.87 -9.83 -17.41
N ALA A 549 6.96 -9.67 -16.45
CA ALA A 549 7.32 -9.10 -15.17
C ALA A 549 8.22 -10.09 -14.44
N GLY A 550 9.46 -9.67 -14.18
CA GLY A 550 10.43 -10.54 -13.55
C GLY A 550 10.08 -10.81 -12.09
N GLY A 551 9.64 -11.98 -11.79
CA GLY A 551 9.62 -12.52 -10.44
C GLY A 551 8.39 -12.24 -9.58
N ASN A 552 7.75 -11.07 -9.58
CA ASN A 552 6.48 -10.87 -8.90
C ASN A 552 5.52 -9.92 -9.60
N PRO A 553 4.57 -10.48 -10.33
CA PRO A 553 3.52 -9.72 -10.98
C PRO A 553 2.56 -9.01 -10.00
N TYR A 554 2.62 -9.39 -8.73
CA TYR A 554 1.76 -8.85 -7.68
C TYR A 554 2.34 -7.60 -7.02
N CYS A 555 3.53 -7.17 -7.40
CA CYS A 555 4.11 -5.96 -6.91
C CYS A 555 3.44 -4.72 -7.53
N TRP A 556 2.50 -4.22 -6.78
CA TRP A 556 1.63 -3.12 -7.18
C TRP A 556 2.33 -1.77 -7.30
N PHE A 557 3.29 -1.49 -6.43
CA PHE A 557 4.01 -0.23 -6.42
C PHE A 557 5.41 -0.45 -6.96
N PRO A 558 5.84 0.27 -8.01
CA PRO A 558 7.21 0.18 -8.50
C PRO A 558 8.28 0.37 -7.40
N GLY A 559 7.94 1.00 -6.28
CA GLY A 559 8.88 1.22 -5.19
C GLY A 559 8.89 0.19 -4.10
N TYR A 560 7.84 -0.61 -3.99
CA TYR A 560 7.89 -1.79 -3.15
C TYR A 560 8.62 -2.93 -3.83
N CYS A 561 8.77 -2.83 -5.16
CA CYS A 561 9.38 -3.84 -5.97
C CYS A 561 10.23 -3.21 -7.09
N SER A 562 11.21 -2.42 -6.71
CA SER A 562 12.27 -1.99 -7.63
C SER A 562 12.89 -3.18 -8.38
N TYR A 563 12.86 -4.34 -7.73
CA TYR A 563 13.26 -5.62 -8.31
C TYR A 563 12.46 -6.00 -9.55
N GLU A 564 11.20 -5.62 -9.67
CA GLU A 564 10.38 -5.94 -10.84
C GLU A 564 10.92 -5.28 -12.12
N ALA A 565 11.22 -4.00 -12.09
CA ALA A 565 11.82 -3.33 -13.25
C ALA A 565 13.23 -3.87 -13.56
N LYS A 566 13.98 -4.28 -12.53
CA LYS A 566 15.31 -4.89 -12.69
C LYS A 566 15.26 -6.25 -13.36
N THR A 567 14.20 -7.02 -13.12
CA THR A 567 14.02 -8.40 -13.59
C THR A 567 12.96 -8.57 -14.67
N ALA A 568 12.27 -7.50 -15.04
CA ALA A 568 11.37 -7.50 -16.19
C ALA A 568 12.14 -7.62 -17.50
N TRP A 569 11.57 -8.30 -18.48
CA TRP A 569 12.13 -8.42 -19.82
C TRP A 569 11.05 -8.45 -20.89
N LEU A 570 11.42 -8.15 -22.12
CA LEU A 570 10.50 -8.04 -23.24
C LEU A 570 10.74 -9.18 -24.23
N THR A 571 9.63 -9.69 -24.81
CA THR A 571 9.74 -10.64 -25.92
C THR A 571 10.04 -9.90 -27.22
N ASP A 572 10.35 -10.66 -28.29
CA ASP A 572 10.49 -10.15 -29.65
C ASP A 572 9.20 -9.57 -30.25
N LYS A 573 8.06 -9.78 -29.58
CA LYS A 573 6.76 -9.19 -29.95
C LYS A 573 6.55 -7.78 -29.40
N ALA A 574 7.50 -7.24 -28.65
CA ALA A 574 7.40 -5.87 -28.15
C ALA A 574 7.32 -4.89 -29.33
N PRO A 575 6.37 -3.94 -29.33
CA PRO A 575 6.22 -2.97 -30.42
C PRO A 575 7.43 -2.02 -30.45
N SER A 576 7.88 -1.63 -31.63
CA SER A 576 8.86 -0.54 -31.76
C SER A 576 8.20 0.79 -31.41
N ARG A 577 8.84 1.56 -30.53
CA ARG A 577 8.34 2.84 -30.02
C ARG A 577 9.35 3.97 -30.22
N LYS A 578 8.87 5.21 -30.19
CA LYS A 578 9.71 6.41 -30.39
C LYS A 578 10.94 6.44 -29.49
N PHE A 579 10.81 5.97 -28.25
CA PHE A 579 11.88 6.04 -27.24
C PHE A 579 12.83 4.83 -27.26
N ASP A 580 12.53 3.78 -28.03
CA ASP A 580 13.41 2.61 -28.12
C ASP A 580 14.76 2.92 -28.77
N LYS A 581 14.82 3.99 -29.61
CA LYS A 581 16.04 4.46 -30.26
C LYS A 581 17.02 5.17 -29.33
N PHE A 582 16.60 5.52 -28.11
CA PHE A 582 17.47 6.21 -27.15
C PHE A 582 18.19 5.25 -26.20
N ALA A 583 17.89 3.97 -26.27
CA ALA A 583 18.57 2.93 -25.52
C ALA A 583 19.83 2.39 -26.24
N GLN A 584 19.98 2.74 -27.50
CA GLN A 584 21.19 2.49 -28.32
C GLN A 584 22.13 3.70 -28.21
#